data_820d5515afe0c5a3da466fd214b93eb3
#
_entry.id   820d5515afe0c5a3da466fd214b93eb3
#
_cell.length_a   1.000
_cell.length_b   1.000
_cell.length_c   1.000
_cell.angle_alpha   90.00
_cell.angle_beta   90.00
_cell.angle_gamma   90.00
#
_symmetry.space_group_name_H-M   'P 1'
#
loop_
_entity.id
_entity.type
_entity.pdbx_description
1 polymer ?
#
loop_
_entity_poly.entity_id
_entity_poly.type
_entity_poly.pdbx_seq_one_letter_code
_entity_poly.pdbx_strand_id
1 'polypeptide(L)'
;MDMKTIFTEKAPKPIGPYSQAVVVGNMVFVSGQIGIDPISGKLVEGGVREQARQALSNLKVILEAAGCVMDNTVLTIVFLKNMQAYREFNEVYSEFFKTPPARAVVEVSDLPAGAEVEVLAIAFKPTRSEKGG
;
A
#
# COMPACT_ATOMS: atom_id res chain seq x y z
N MET A 1 -5.73 22.75 9.39
CA MET A 1 -5.10 21.46 9.69
C MET A 1 -3.96 21.24 8.70
N ASP A 2 -2.77 21.05 9.21
CA ASP A 2 -1.60 20.95 8.35
C ASP A 2 -1.51 19.61 7.64
N MET A 3 -1.01 19.66 6.42
CA MET A 3 -0.74 18.46 5.65
C MET A 3 0.77 18.20 5.67
N LYS A 4 1.15 16.97 5.97
CA LYS A 4 2.55 16.56 6.02
C LYS A 4 2.79 15.44 5.00
N THR A 5 3.85 15.57 4.22
CA THR A 5 4.24 14.51 3.28
C THR A 5 5.19 13.55 3.96
N ILE A 6 5.15 12.29 3.53
CA ILE A 6 6.00 11.21 4.07
C ILE A 6 6.89 10.71 2.93
N PHE A 7 8.15 10.48 3.26
CA PHE A 7 9.09 9.83 2.37
C PHE A 7 9.94 8.83 3.15
N THR A 8 10.14 7.65 2.60
CA THR A 8 11.08 6.66 3.13
C THR A 8 11.84 6.02 1.97
N GLU A 9 13.12 5.79 2.18
CA GLU A 9 13.95 5.11 1.18
C GLU A 9 13.68 3.60 1.15
N LYS A 10 12.95 3.09 2.13
CA LYS A 10 12.59 1.66 2.20
C LYS A 10 11.48 1.30 1.23
N ALA A 11 10.85 2.29 0.60
CA ALA A 11 9.85 2.09 -0.44
C ALA A 11 10.31 2.75 -1.73
N PRO A 12 9.72 2.41 -2.88
CA PRO A 12 10.12 3.00 -4.16
C PRO A 12 9.91 4.51 -4.16
N LYS A 13 10.84 5.22 -4.80
CA LYS A 13 10.68 6.65 -5.02
C LYS A 13 9.47 6.88 -5.93
N PRO A 14 8.72 7.98 -5.72
CA PRO A 14 7.63 8.30 -6.63
C PRO A 14 8.12 8.41 -8.08
N ILE A 15 7.39 7.78 -8.98
CA ILE A 15 7.70 7.81 -10.41
C ILE A 15 6.93 8.92 -11.12
N GLY A 16 6.32 9.82 -10.37
CA GLY A 16 5.57 10.95 -10.89
C GLY A 16 5.43 12.03 -9.82
N PRO A 17 4.62 13.07 -10.09
CA PRO A 17 4.48 14.21 -9.17
C PRO A 17 3.50 13.91 -8.04
N TYR A 18 3.88 13.02 -7.13
CA TYR A 18 3.07 12.67 -5.96
C TYR A 18 3.98 12.28 -4.79
N SER A 19 3.42 12.31 -3.59
CA SER A 19 4.11 11.85 -2.37
C SER A 19 3.80 10.38 -2.13
N GLN A 20 4.69 9.68 -1.44
CA GLN A 20 4.41 8.29 -1.04
C GLN A 20 3.20 8.24 -0.14
N ALA A 21 3.09 9.18 0.79
CA ALA A 21 1.92 9.31 1.66
C ALA A 21 1.78 10.74 2.14
N VAL A 22 0.56 11.06 2.60
CA VAL A 22 0.22 12.37 3.15
C VAL A 22 -0.50 12.13 4.47
N VAL A 23 -0.10 12.88 5.50
CA VAL A 23 -0.74 12.83 6.82
C VAL A 23 -1.54 14.10 7.02
N VAL A 24 -2.81 13.97 7.38
CA VAL A 24 -3.69 15.08 7.73
C VAL A 24 -4.35 14.72 9.06
N GLY A 25 -4.01 15.46 10.11
CA GLY A 25 -4.47 15.11 11.44
C GLY A 25 -3.94 13.73 11.81
N ASN A 26 -4.83 12.82 12.12
CA ASN A 26 -4.47 11.44 12.44
C ASN A 26 -4.77 10.47 11.29
N MET A 27 -5.08 10.98 10.09
CA MET A 27 -5.33 10.15 8.93
C MET A 27 -4.11 10.12 8.02
N VAL A 28 -3.82 8.95 7.48
CA VAL A 28 -2.69 8.74 6.57
C VAL A 28 -3.23 8.21 5.25
N PHE A 29 -2.89 8.91 4.18
CA PHE A 29 -3.30 8.56 2.82
C PHE A 29 -2.08 8.08 2.07
N VAL A 30 -2.04 6.81 1.69
CA VAL A 30 -0.88 6.23 1.02
C VAL A 30 -1.18 6.07 -0.46
N SER A 31 -0.30 6.62 -1.29
CA SER A 31 -0.40 6.49 -2.75
C SER A 31 -0.36 5.02 -3.17
N GLY A 32 -0.99 4.72 -4.29
CA GLY A 32 -0.99 3.37 -4.83
C GLY A 32 0.41 2.79 -4.98
N GLN A 33 0.60 1.60 -4.45
CA GLN A 33 1.88 0.90 -4.53
C GLN A 33 1.76 -0.28 -5.46
N ILE A 34 2.74 -0.41 -6.34
CA ILE A 34 2.89 -1.57 -7.22
C ILE A 34 4.12 -2.36 -6.75
N GLY A 35 4.36 -3.51 -7.34
CA GLY A 35 5.41 -4.41 -6.88
C GLY A 35 6.81 -4.04 -7.35
N ILE A 36 7.21 -2.79 -7.14
CA ILE A 36 8.55 -2.34 -7.47
C ILE A 36 9.48 -2.56 -6.28
N ASP A 37 10.62 -3.20 -6.54
CA ASP A 37 11.68 -3.36 -5.55
C ASP A 37 12.34 -1.99 -5.34
N PRO A 38 12.38 -1.47 -4.11
CA PRO A 38 12.93 -0.13 -3.88
C PRO A 38 14.44 -0.04 -4.14
N ILE A 39 15.15 -1.16 -4.14
CA ILE A 39 16.59 -1.17 -4.40
C ILE A 39 16.87 -1.11 -5.89
N SER A 40 16.24 -2.00 -6.67
CA SER A 40 16.49 -2.08 -8.11
C SER A 40 15.68 -1.04 -8.90
N GLY A 41 14.57 -0.56 -8.34
CA GLY A 41 13.65 0.33 -9.04
C GLY A 41 12.83 -0.38 -10.10
N LYS A 42 12.82 -1.70 -10.10
CA LYS A 42 12.14 -2.50 -11.11
C LYS A 42 11.01 -3.33 -10.52
N LEU A 43 10.01 -3.61 -11.35
CA LEU A 43 8.93 -4.52 -10.99
C LEU A 43 9.53 -5.90 -10.71
N VAL A 44 9.12 -6.52 -9.60
CA VAL A 44 9.63 -7.86 -9.25
C VAL A 44 9.08 -8.91 -10.22
N GLU A 45 9.85 -9.96 -10.40
CA GLU A 45 9.43 -11.10 -11.21
C GLU A 45 8.61 -12.06 -10.36
N GLY A 46 7.84 -12.92 -11.02
CA GLY A 46 7.07 -13.95 -10.34
C GLY A 46 5.57 -13.77 -10.41
N GLY A 47 5.09 -12.80 -11.21
CA GLY A 47 3.67 -12.63 -11.46
C GLY A 47 2.95 -11.91 -10.33
N VAL A 48 1.63 -12.06 -10.31
CA VAL A 48 0.77 -11.30 -9.39
C VAL A 48 1.09 -11.60 -7.92
N ARG A 49 1.42 -12.84 -7.60
CA ARG A 49 1.71 -13.23 -6.21
C ARG A 49 2.91 -12.45 -5.66
N GLU A 50 4.02 -12.44 -6.40
CA GLU A 50 5.22 -11.74 -5.96
C GLU A 50 5.04 -10.21 -6.04
N GLN A 51 4.35 -9.72 -7.05
CA GLN A 51 4.06 -8.29 -7.16
C GLN A 51 3.16 -7.82 -6.02
N ALA A 52 2.17 -8.62 -5.64
CA ALA A 52 1.30 -8.30 -4.50
C ALA A 52 2.10 -8.24 -3.20
N ARG A 53 2.98 -9.23 -3.00
CA ARG A 53 3.82 -9.27 -1.80
C ARG A 53 4.72 -8.05 -1.70
N GLN A 54 5.33 -7.66 -2.81
CA GLN A 54 6.19 -6.47 -2.83
C GLN A 54 5.38 -5.19 -2.65
N ALA A 55 4.22 -5.08 -3.31
CA ALA A 55 3.37 -3.89 -3.19
C ALA A 55 2.90 -3.69 -1.74
N LEU A 56 2.49 -4.78 -1.09
CA LEU A 56 2.04 -4.71 0.30
C LEU A 56 3.20 -4.47 1.26
N SER A 57 4.39 -4.99 0.96
CA SER A 57 5.59 -4.68 1.74
C SER A 57 5.96 -3.20 1.62
N ASN A 58 5.85 -2.63 0.41
CA ASN A 58 6.08 -1.20 0.21
C ASN A 58 5.07 -0.36 1.01
N LEU A 59 3.81 -0.76 0.97
CA LEU A 59 2.76 -0.10 1.74
C LEU A 59 3.09 -0.12 3.24
N LYS A 60 3.53 -1.27 3.72
CA LYS A 60 3.86 -1.45 5.14
C LYS A 60 4.96 -0.49 5.60
N VAL A 61 6.06 -0.38 4.86
CA VAL A 61 7.16 0.48 5.29
C VAL A 61 6.79 1.96 5.20
N ILE A 62 5.91 2.33 4.25
CA ILE A 62 5.42 3.71 4.18
C ILE A 62 4.54 4.02 5.40
N LEU A 63 3.64 3.10 5.75
CA LEU A 63 2.81 3.26 6.95
C LEU A 63 3.67 3.39 8.20
N GLU A 64 4.71 2.58 8.33
CA GLU A 64 5.63 2.65 9.47
C GLU A 64 6.35 4.00 9.52
N ALA A 65 6.74 4.52 8.38
CA ALA A 65 7.36 5.85 8.31
C ALA A 65 6.38 6.94 8.75
N ALA A 66 5.08 6.71 8.62
CA ALA A 66 4.05 7.64 9.04
C ALA A 66 3.61 7.42 10.49
N GLY A 67 4.18 6.43 11.18
CA GLY A 67 3.83 6.14 12.57
C GLY A 67 2.67 5.15 12.72
N CYS A 68 2.39 4.37 11.71
CA CYS A 68 1.31 3.38 11.70
C CYS A 68 1.88 1.96 11.58
N VAL A 69 1.02 0.98 11.85
CA VAL A 69 1.27 -0.42 11.50
C VAL A 69 0.20 -0.84 10.49
N MET A 70 0.37 -2.01 9.87
CA MET A 70 -0.58 -2.46 8.84
C MET A 70 -2.02 -2.53 9.38
N ASP A 71 -2.21 -2.96 10.62
CA ASP A 71 -3.54 -3.11 11.20
C ASP A 71 -4.21 -1.76 11.53
N ASN A 72 -3.51 -0.64 11.34
CA ASN A 72 -4.13 0.68 11.39
C ASN A 72 -4.81 1.05 10.07
N THR A 73 -4.70 0.21 9.06
CA THR A 73 -5.34 0.45 7.77
C THR A 73 -6.86 0.36 7.91
N VAL A 74 -7.55 1.39 7.43
CA VAL A 74 -9.01 1.50 7.51
C VAL A 74 -9.64 1.02 6.21
N LEU A 75 -9.01 1.37 5.09
CA LEU A 75 -9.54 1.08 3.76
C LEU A 75 -8.39 0.81 2.80
N THR A 76 -8.56 -0.20 1.96
CA THR A 76 -7.70 -0.38 0.80
C THR A 76 -8.55 -0.38 -0.46
N ILE A 77 -7.96 0.11 -1.55
CA ILE A 77 -8.53 -0.07 -2.89
C ILE A 77 -7.47 -0.80 -3.70
N VAL A 78 -7.86 -1.92 -4.28
CA VAL A 78 -6.97 -2.81 -5.02
C VAL A 78 -7.37 -2.79 -6.49
N PHE A 79 -6.37 -2.60 -7.35
CA PHE A 79 -6.55 -2.62 -8.80
C PHE A 79 -5.83 -3.85 -9.34
N LEU A 80 -6.55 -4.70 -10.06
CA LEU A 80 -5.98 -5.90 -10.70
C LEU A 80 -6.11 -5.76 -12.21
N LYS A 81 -5.07 -6.10 -12.93
CA LYS A 81 -5.14 -6.14 -14.38
C LYS A 81 -6.02 -7.29 -14.87
N ASN A 82 -6.14 -8.36 -14.07
CA ASN A 82 -6.93 -9.52 -14.42
C ASN A 82 -7.61 -10.07 -13.17
N MET A 83 -8.94 -10.05 -13.16
CA MET A 83 -9.71 -10.52 -12.00
C MET A 83 -9.53 -12.03 -11.75
N GLN A 84 -9.02 -12.79 -12.73
CA GLN A 84 -8.71 -14.21 -12.50
C GLN A 84 -7.62 -14.39 -11.44
N ALA A 85 -6.83 -13.34 -11.17
CA ALA A 85 -5.82 -13.36 -10.12
C ALA A 85 -6.37 -13.09 -8.72
N TYR A 86 -7.68 -12.89 -8.59
CA TYR A 86 -8.31 -12.47 -7.34
C TYR A 86 -7.99 -13.42 -6.17
N ARG A 87 -8.15 -14.72 -6.38
CA ARG A 87 -7.90 -15.72 -5.32
C ARG A 87 -6.43 -15.71 -4.91
N GLU A 88 -5.53 -15.69 -5.87
CA GLU A 88 -4.09 -15.70 -5.63
C GLU A 88 -3.68 -14.44 -4.88
N PHE A 89 -4.21 -13.30 -5.29
CA PHE A 89 -3.96 -12.03 -4.60
C PHE A 89 -4.45 -12.10 -3.15
N ASN A 90 -5.65 -12.63 -2.92
CA ASN A 90 -6.22 -12.73 -1.58
C ASN A 90 -5.36 -13.56 -0.64
N GLU A 91 -4.72 -14.61 -1.14
CA GLU A 91 -3.85 -15.44 -0.31
C GLU A 91 -2.66 -14.63 0.23
N VAL A 92 -2.06 -13.82 -0.62
CA VAL A 92 -0.95 -12.95 -0.19
C VAL A 92 -1.46 -11.84 0.73
N TYR A 93 -2.57 -11.22 0.34
CA TYR A 93 -3.17 -10.12 1.10
C TYR A 93 -3.44 -10.52 2.56
N SER A 94 -3.96 -11.72 2.76
CA SER A 94 -4.30 -12.21 4.09
C SER A 94 -3.09 -12.34 5.02
N GLU A 95 -1.90 -12.45 4.46
CA GLU A 95 -0.67 -12.53 5.26
C GLU A 95 -0.30 -11.20 5.92
N PHE A 96 -0.85 -10.09 5.43
CA PHE A 96 -0.46 -8.75 5.86
C PHE A 96 -1.40 -8.11 6.88
N PHE A 97 -2.62 -8.63 7.03
CA PHE A 97 -3.61 -8.03 7.92
C PHE A 97 -4.17 -9.05 8.91
N LYS A 98 -3.99 -8.78 10.20
CA LYS A 98 -4.64 -9.56 11.25
C LYS A 98 -6.12 -9.17 11.32
N THR A 99 -6.38 -7.86 11.21
CA THR A 99 -7.74 -7.32 11.16
C THR A 99 -7.93 -6.76 9.75
N PRO A 100 -8.71 -7.43 8.89
CA PRO A 100 -8.88 -6.96 7.52
C PRO A 100 -9.56 -5.59 7.47
N PRO A 101 -9.03 -4.65 6.70
CA PRO A 101 -9.68 -3.35 6.51
C PRO A 101 -10.87 -3.47 5.55
N ALA A 102 -11.68 -2.42 5.47
CA ALA A 102 -12.66 -2.31 4.40
C ALA A 102 -11.90 -2.29 3.06
N ARG A 103 -12.50 -2.87 2.02
CA ARG A 103 -11.79 -3.03 0.76
C ARG A 103 -12.70 -3.02 -0.45
N ALA A 104 -12.21 -2.47 -1.55
CA ALA A 104 -12.78 -2.67 -2.87
C ALA A 104 -11.68 -3.24 -3.77
N VAL A 105 -12.06 -4.14 -4.68
CA VAL A 105 -11.15 -4.67 -5.71
C VAL A 105 -11.81 -4.46 -7.05
N VAL A 106 -11.08 -3.84 -7.99
CA VAL A 106 -11.58 -3.58 -9.33
C VAL A 106 -10.56 -4.04 -10.36
N GLU A 107 -11.07 -4.48 -11.50
CA GLU A 107 -10.22 -4.80 -12.63
C GLU A 107 -10.02 -3.53 -13.47
N VAL A 108 -8.79 -3.31 -13.93
CA VAL A 108 -8.44 -2.15 -14.74
C VAL A 108 -7.76 -2.61 -16.02
N SER A 109 -7.77 -1.75 -17.03
CA SER A 109 -7.20 -2.11 -18.33
C SER A 109 -5.67 -2.07 -18.32
N ASP A 110 -5.07 -1.23 -17.49
CA ASP A 110 -3.61 -1.16 -17.38
C ASP A 110 -3.19 -0.49 -16.06
N LEU A 111 -1.92 -0.67 -15.71
CA LEU A 111 -1.32 -0.07 -14.51
C LEU A 111 0.07 0.45 -14.85
N PRO A 112 0.59 1.39 -14.04
CA PRO A 112 1.94 1.92 -14.27
C PRO A 112 2.98 0.79 -14.31
N ALA A 113 4.00 0.98 -15.15
CA ALA A 113 5.13 0.05 -15.31
C ALA A 113 4.70 -1.36 -15.72
N GLY A 114 3.49 -1.53 -16.24
CA GLY A 114 3.00 -2.85 -16.63
C GLY A 114 2.68 -3.74 -15.43
N ALA A 115 2.44 -3.16 -14.26
CA ALA A 115 2.13 -3.93 -13.05
C ALA A 115 0.83 -4.69 -13.21
N GLU A 116 0.72 -5.81 -12.50
CA GLU A 116 -0.49 -6.63 -12.49
C GLU A 116 -1.40 -6.29 -11.32
N VAL A 117 -0.88 -5.57 -10.32
CA VAL A 117 -1.63 -5.20 -9.12
C VAL A 117 -1.14 -3.86 -8.59
N GLU A 118 -2.07 -3.07 -8.05
CA GLU A 118 -1.77 -1.83 -7.34
C GLU A 118 -2.68 -1.75 -6.13
N VAL A 119 -2.15 -1.28 -4.99
CA VAL A 119 -2.91 -1.15 -3.75
C VAL A 119 -2.68 0.24 -3.18
N LEU A 120 -3.77 0.99 -2.95
CA LEU A 120 -3.71 2.22 -2.18
C LEU A 120 -4.39 1.99 -0.83
N ALA A 121 -4.06 2.82 0.15
CA ALA A 121 -4.60 2.63 1.49
C ALA A 121 -4.86 3.96 2.19
N ILE A 122 -5.84 3.92 3.09
CA ILE A 122 -6.08 4.98 4.07
C ILE A 122 -5.95 4.32 5.44
N ALA A 123 -5.16 4.94 6.31
CA ALA A 123 -4.90 4.41 7.65
C ALA A 123 -5.18 5.48 8.69
N PHE A 124 -5.36 5.03 9.91
CA PHE A 124 -5.60 5.87 11.07
C PHE A 124 -4.36 5.80 11.95
N LYS A 125 -3.74 6.95 12.19
CA LYS A 125 -2.60 7.04 13.07
C LYS A 125 -3.08 7.15 14.51
N PRO A 126 -2.79 6.15 15.37
CA PRO A 126 -3.27 6.21 16.75
C PRO A 126 -2.74 7.43 17.48
N THR A 127 -3.59 8.06 18.30
CA THR A 127 -3.14 9.12 19.16
C THR A 127 -2.43 8.51 20.38
N ARG A 128 -1.69 9.35 21.11
CA ARG A 128 -0.97 8.88 22.28
C ARG A 128 -1.91 8.29 23.34
N SER A 129 -3.09 8.90 23.52
CA SER A 129 -4.07 8.41 24.49
C SER A 129 -4.64 7.06 24.09
N GLU A 130 -4.81 6.80 22.81
CA GLU A 130 -5.27 5.52 22.31
C GLU A 130 -4.23 4.43 22.51
N LYS A 131 -2.93 4.78 22.39
CA LYS A 131 -1.85 3.83 22.62
C LYS A 131 -1.72 3.48 24.09
N GLY A 132 -2.04 4.42 24.98
CA GLY A 132 -2.01 4.22 26.40
C GLY A 132 -3.20 3.45 26.95
N GLY A 133 -4.22 3.31 26.13
CA GLY A 133 -5.38 2.52 26.49
C GLY A 133 -5.18 1.02 26.22
#